data_93e4a0a72c1001c107002620f2a9d8b1
#
_entry.id   93e4a0a72c1001c107002620f2a9d8b1
#
_cell.length_a   1.000
_cell.length_b   1.000
_cell.length_c   1.000
_cell.angle_alpha   90.00
_cell.angle_beta   90.00
_cell.angle_gamma   90.00
#
_symmetry.space_group_name_H-M   'P 1'
#
loop_
_entity.id
_entity.type
_entity.pdbx_description
1 polymer ?
#
loop_
_entity_poly.entity_id
_entity_poly.type
_entity_poly.pdbx_seq_one_letter_code
_entity_poly.pdbx_strand_id
1 'polypeptide(L)'
;MKSMNRTAEEWKRLWLEEERQAHIKGWDFSHIAGRYTEQEDLPWSYEALIRQALTPEQRILDIDTGGGELLLSLGHPHANTAATEGYPPNVALCQRTLTPLGIDFRPADGKGPLPFPSEQFDLVLNRHGDLAPAEIFRVLKPGGRFFTQQVGAENDRELVQLLLPGQTALPFPEQYLARTKQRFAAQGFTILRGEEVFRPIRFYDVGALVWFARIISWEFPGFSVEACFDRLLLAQQQLEAMGVLEGRIHRFLLIAEKPRAGHRGI
;
A
#
# COMPACT_ATOMS: atom_id res chain seq x y z
N MET A 1 -33.28 7.09 -1.77
CA MET A 1 -33.61 6.71 -3.16
C MET A 1 -34.19 5.31 -3.13
N LYS A 2 -35.36 5.08 -3.77
CA LYS A 2 -36.02 3.79 -3.79
C LYS A 2 -35.09 2.74 -4.42
N SER A 3 -34.73 1.68 -3.69
CA SER A 3 -34.17 0.46 -4.25
C SER A 3 -35.17 -0.04 -5.31
N MET A 4 -34.82 0.10 -6.58
CA MET A 4 -35.52 -0.62 -7.64
C MET A 4 -35.25 -2.10 -7.36
N ASN A 5 -36.31 -2.92 -7.18
CA ASN A 5 -36.23 -4.38 -7.04
C ASN A 5 -35.59 -4.99 -8.29
N ARG A 6 -34.24 -4.97 -8.35
CA ARG A 6 -33.53 -5.65 -9.43
C ARG A 6 -33.58 -7.15 -9.21
N THR A 7 -33.74 -7.88 -10.30
CA THR A 7 -33.63 -9.33 -10.30
C THR A 7 -32.19 -9.78 -10.10
N ALA A 8 -31.98 -11.03 -9.70
CA ALA A 8 -30.63 -11.62 -9.57
C ALA A 8 -29.85 -11.52 -10.88
N GLU A 9 -30.49 -11.71 -12.03
CA GLU A 9 -29.86 -11.59 -13.36
C GLU A 9 -29.42 -10.16 -13.68
N GLU A 10 -30.21 -9.16 -13.27
CA GLU A 10 -29.82 -7.75 -13.44
C GLU A 10 -28.62 -7.38 -12.58
N TRP A 11 -28.57 -7.87 -11.32
CA TRP A 11 -27.41 -7.73 -10.45
C TRP A 11 -26.19 -8.40 -11.05
N LYS A 12 -26.31 -9.64 -11.52
CA LYS A 12 -25.21 -10.38 -12.14
C LYS A 12 -24.60 -9.62 -13.30
N ARG A 13 -25.43 -9.10 -14.20
CA ARG A 13 -24.97 -8.31 -15.36
C ARG A 13 -24.20 -7.06 -14.94
N LEU A 14 -24.68 -6.32 -13.92
CA LEU A 14 -24.01 -5.13 -13.41
C LEU A 14 -22.64 -5.46 -12.81
N TRP A 15 -22.57 -6.52 -12.00
CA TRP A 15 -21.30 -6.91 -11.35
C TRP A 15 -20.30 -7.49 -12.34
N LEU A 16 -20.73 -8.21 -13.37
CA LEU A 16 -19.86 -8.66 -14.45
C LEU A 16 -19.28 -7.46 -15.24
N GLU A 17 -20.03 -6.39 -15.39
CA GLU A 17 -19.52 -5.16 -15.98
C GLU A 17 -18.45 -4.49 -15.09
N GLU A 18 -18.67 -4.39 -13.79
CA GLU A 18 -17.65 -3.89 -12.84
C GLU A 18 -16.39 -4.77 -12.85
N GLU A 19 -16.55 -6.09 -12.87
CA GLU A 19 -15.44 -7.03 -12.98
C GLU A 19 -14.65 -6.82 -14.28
N ARG A 20 -15.31 -6.61 -15.39
CA ARG A 20 -14.70 -6.37 -16.70
C ARG A 20 -13.93 -5.03 -16.72
N GLN A 21 -14.41 -4.03 -16.02
CA GLN A 21 -13.79 -2.71 -15.91
C GLN A 21 -12.69 -2.64 -14.85
N ALA A 22 -12.44 -3.71 -14.12
CA ALA A 22 -11.44 -3.73 -13.05
C ALA A 22 -10.01 -3.72 -13.60
N HIS A 23 -9.55 -2.56 -14.00
CA HIS A 23 -8.19 -2.26 -14.43
C HIS A 23 -7.66 -1.02 -13.68
N ILE A 24 -6.41 -1.08 -13.25
CA ILE A 24 -5.77 0.01 -12.52
C ILE A 24 -4.48 0.46 -13.23
N LYS A 25 -4.20 1.77 -13.17
CA LYS A 25 -2.91 2.36 -13.55
C LYS A 25 -2.33 3.04 -12.32
N GLY A 26 -1.13 2.67 -11.91
CA GLY A 26 -0.62 3.06 -10.60
C GLY A 26 -1.54 2.53 -9.49
N TRP A 27 -1.86 3.36 -8.49
CA TRP A 27 -2.84 3.07 -7.43
C TRP A 27 -4.06 4.00 -7.55
N ASP A 28 -4.63 4.12 -8.76
CA ASP A 28 -5.78 4.98 -9.02
C ASP A 28 -7.10 4.23 -8.77
N PHE A 29 -7.74 4.53 -7.64
CA PHE A 29 -9.05 4.00 -7.24
C PHE A 29 -10.21 4.96 -7.59
N SER A 30 -10.00 5.94 -8.47
CA SER A 30 -11.01 6.93 -8.86
C SER A 30 -12.29 6.32 -9.45
N HIS A 31 -12.22 5.12 -10.07
CA HIS A 31 -13.39 4.40 -10.58
C HIS A 31 -14.46 4.16 -9.51
N ILE A 32 -14.04 3.90 -8.28
CA ILE A 32 -14.96 3.66 -7.15
C ILE A 32 -15.05 4.85 -6.19
N ALA A 33 -14.55 6.03 -6.57
CA ALA A 33 -14.61 7.23 -5.75
C ALA A 33 -16.06 7.57 -5.35
N GLY A 34 -16.28 7.89 -4.06
CA GLY A 34 -17.61 8.16 -3.50
C GLY A 34 -18.48 6.91 -3.28
N ARG A 35 -18.03 5.72 -3.70
CA ARG A 35 -18.71 4.43 -3.52
C ARG A 35 -18.08 3.60 -2.40
N TYR A 36 -16.92 4.04 -1.88
CA TYR A 36 -16.23 3.45 -0.74
C TYR A 36 -15.48 4.54 0.05
N THR A 37 -15.06 4.22 1.27
CA THR A 37 -14.18 5.05 2.09
C THR A 37 -13.16 4.16 2.83
N GLU A 38 -11.91 4.64 2.92
CA GLU A 38 -10.85 3.99 3.71
C GLU A 38 -9.83 5.02 4.20
N GLN A 39 -9.10 4.72 5.27
CA GLN A 39 -7.94 5.47 5.79
C GLN A 39 -8.20 6.95 6.14
N GLU A 40 -9.45 7.37 6.30
CA GLU A 40 -9.80 8.77 6.57
C GLU A 40 -9.38 9.23 7.98
N ASP A 41 -9.12 8.28 8.90
CA ASP A 41 -8.86 8.54 10.31
C ASP A 41 -7.60 7.85 10.86
N LEU A 42 -6.57 7.63 10.04
CA LEU A 42 -5.28 7.15 10.54
C LEU A 42 -4.69 8.14 11.55
N PRO A 43 -4.12 7.65 12.69
CA PRO A 43 -3.57 8.53 13.73
C PRO A 43 -2.23 9.19 13.32
N TRP A 44 -1.79 8.99 12.09
CA TRP A 44 -0.62 9.64 11.49
C TRP A 44 -0.92 10.08 10.06
N SER A 45 -0.19 11.09 9.61
CA SER A 45 -0.05 11.41 8.20
C SER A 45 1.37 11.03 7.76
N TYR A 46 1.50 9.99 6.92
CA TYR A 46 2.78 9.51 6.42
C TYR A 46 3.54 10.63 5.69
N GLU A 47 2.85 11.36 4.81
CA GLU A 47 3.41 12.49 4.08
C GLU A 47 3.87 13.62 5.01
N ALA A 48 3.08 13.99 6.01
CA ALA A 48 3.44 15.04 6.96
C ALA A 48 4.69 14.67 7.78
N LEU A 49 4.84 13.40 8.17
CA LEU A 49 6.01 12.90 8.88
C LEU A 49 7.27 12.99 8.01
N ILE A 50 7.18 12.65 6.72
CA ILE A 50 8.29 12.80 5.78
C ILE A 50 8.66 14.29 5.64
N ARG A 51 7.67 15.17 5.37
CA ARG A 51 7.91 16.61 5.20
C ARG A 51 8.58 17.26 6.42
N GLN A 52 8.22 16.82 7.64
CA GLN A 52 8.87 17.30 8.88
C GLN A 52 10.34 16.86 9.00
N ALA A 53 10.70 15.73 8.38
CA ALA A 53 12.04 15.17 8.47
C ALA A 53 12.94 15.61 7.29
N LEU A 54 12.37 16.16 6.24
CA LEU A 54 13.01 16.43 4.97
C LEU A 54 13.61 17.83 4.92
N THR A 55 14.87 17.93 4.45
CA THR A 55 15.51 19.19 4.08
C THR A 55 15.99 19.14 2.62
N PRO A 56 16.09 20.29 1.90
CA PRO A 56 16.40 20.30 0.47
C PRO A 56 17.77 19.67 0.11
N GLU A 57 18.71 19.64 1.05
CA GLU A 57 20.07 19.14 0.85
C GLU A 57 20.17 17.61 0.96
N GLN A 58 19.19 16.98 1.57
CA GLN A 58 19.18 15.54 1.79
C GLN A 58 18.97 14.77 0.48
N ARG A 59 19.68 13.66 0.33
CA ARG A 59 19.38 12.68 -0.72
C ARG A 59 18.33 11.69 -0.25
N ILE A 60 17.26 11.55 -1.03
CA ILE A 60 16.17 10.64 -0.73
C ILE A 60 16.05 9.54 -1.76
N LEU A 61 15.58 8.37 -1.32
CA LEU A 61 15.20 7.23 -2.17
C LEU A 61 13.79 6.80 -1.81
N ASP A 62 12.93 6.68 -2.80
CA ASP A 62 11.60 6.05 -2.67
C ASP A 62 11.61 4.68 -3.33
N ILE A 63 11.40 3.61 -2.55
CA ILE A 63 11.41 2.21 -3.00
C ILE A 63 9.98 1.79 -3.30
N ASP A 64 9.77 1.15 -4.45
CA ASP A 64 8.45 0.74 -4.96
C ASP A 64 7.51 1.96 -5.08
N THR A 65 7.97 2.98 -5.81
CA THR A 65 7.36 4.32 -5.85
C THR A 65 5.97 4.37 -6.52
N GLY A 66 5.53 3.26 -7.14
CA GLY A 66 4.31 3.23 -7.94
C GLY A 66 4.42 4.10 -9.19
N GLY A 67 3.56 5.10 -9.33
CA GLY A 67 3.67 6.11 -10.41
C GLY A 67 4.53 7.31 -10.05
N GLY A 68 5.04 7.39 -8.80
CA GLY A 68 5.80 8.53 -8.30
C GLY A 68 4.95 9.68 -7.74
N GLU A 69 3.64 9.49 -7.60
CA GLU A 69 2.70 10.55 -7.19
C GLU A 69 3.06 11.13 -5.81
N LEU A 70 3.29 10.26 -4.82
CA LEU A 70 3.70 10.70 -3.49
C LEU A 70 5.06 11.39 -3.53
N LEU A 71 6.04 10.80 -4.23
CA LEU A 71 7.38 11.35 -4.34
C LEU A 71 7.37 12.76 -4.92
N LEU A 72 6.63 12.97 -6.02
CA LEU A 72 6.46 14.28 -6.66
C LEU A 72 5.71 15.26 -5.76
N SER A 73 4.71 14.80 -5.00
CA SER A 73 3.96 15.67 -4.09
C SER A 73 4.84 16.29 -3.01
N LEU A 74 5.95 15.64 -2.62
CA LEU A 74 6.87 16.17 -1.61
C LEU A 74 7.55 17.49 -2.04
N GLY A 75 7.66 17.76 -3.35
CA GLY A 75 8.31 18.96 -3.87
C GLY A 75 9.81 19.03 -3.58
N HIS A 76 10.45 17.88 -3.39
CA HIS A 76 11.90 17.80 -3.09
C HIS A 76 12.74 18.07 -4.35
N PRO A 77 13.95 18.68 -4.23
CA PRO A 77 14.83 18.90 -5.37
C PRO A 77 15.10 17.60 -6.14
N HIS A 78 14.76 17.56 -7.43
CA HIS A 78 14.84 16.36 -8.26
C HIS A 78 16.27 15.79 -8.33
N ALA A 79 17.31 16.65 -8.34
CA ALA A 79 18.70 16.23 -8.35
C ALA A 79 19.13 15.47 -7.08
N ASN A 80 18.39 15.62 -5.98
CA ASN A 80 18.58 14.92 -4.71
C ASN A 80 17.59 13.77 -4.51
N THR A 81 16.79 13.43 -5.54
CA THR A 81 15.73 12.44 -5.46
C THR A 81 16.07 11.22 -6.31
N ALA A 82 15.92 10.04 -5.74
CA ALA A 82 16.00 8.76 -6.43
C ALA A 82 14.73 7.93 -6.19
N ALA A 83 14.43 7.00 -7.11
CA ALA A 83 13.30 6.10 -6.98
C ALA A 83 13.59 4.72 -7.60
N THR A 84 12.95 3.68 -7.06
CA THR A 84 12.85 2.37 -7.71
C THR A 84 11.40 1.94 -7.89
N GLU A 85 11.19 1.06 -8.85
CA GLU A 85 9.92 0.39 -9.12
C GLU A 85 10.19 -0.91 -9.86
N GLY A 86 9.50 -2.00 -9.48
CA GLY A 86 9.70 -3.32 -10.06
C GLY A 86 8.57 -3.78 -11.00
N TYR A 87 7.36 -3.25 -10.86
CA TYR A 87 6.23 -3.64 -11.69
C TYR A 87 6.33 -3.04 -13.11
N PRO A 88 6.43 -3.87 -14.18
CA PRO A 88 6.76 -3.38 -15.51
C PRO A 88 5.92 -2.21 -16.05
N PRO A 89 4.57 -2.16 -15.86
CA PRO A 89 3.77 -1.02 -16.29
C PRO A 89 4.16 0.28 -15.57
N ASN A 90 4.45 0.23 -14.26
CA ASN A 90 4.87 1.37 -13.47
C ASN A 90 6.33 1.77 -13.80
N VAL A 91 7.22 0.81 -14.06
CA VAL A 91 8.56 1.10 -14.58
C VAL A 91 8.50 1.95 -15.83
N ALA A 92 7.68 1.52 -16.82
CA ALA A 92 7.50 2.29 -18.05
C ALA A 92 6.87 3.67 -17.81
N LEU A 93 6.00 3.80 -16.83
CA LEU A 93 5.43 5.10 -16.40
C LEU A 93 6.53 5.99 -15.80
N CYS A 94 7.26 5.51 -14.80
CA CYS A 94 8.32 6.26 -14.12
C CYS A 94 9.44 6.72 -15.08
N GLN A 95 9.82 5.86 -16.06
CA GLN A 95 10.78 6.26 -17.10
C GLN A 95 10.29 7.46 -17.93
N ARG A 96 9.00 7.57 -18.16
CA ARG A 96 8.41 8.69 -18.91
C ARG A 96 8.15 9.93 -18.06
N THR A 97 7.91 9.77 -16.76
CA THR A 97 7.46 10.87 -15.87
C THR A 97 8.55 11.37 -14.94
N LEU A 98 9.37 10.48 -14.34
CA LEU A 98 10.39 10.85 -13.36
C LEU A 98 11.75 11.15 -13.99
N THR A 99 12.20 10.31 -14.93
CA THR A 99 13.51 10.47 -15.57
C THR A 99 13.69 11.83 -16.27
N PRO A 100 12.71 12.36 -17.06
CA PRO A 100 12.84 13.66 -17.69
C PRO A 100 12.92 14.83 -16.70
N LEU A 101 12.47 14.66 -15.48
CA LEU A 101 12.58 15.65 -14.39
C LEU A 101 13.97 15.69 -13.74
N GLY A 102 14.85 14.73 -14.08
CA GLY A 102 16.18 14.61 -13.48
C GLY A 102 16.21 13.77 -12.17
N ILE A 103 15.14 13.04 -11.87
CA ILE A 103 15.11 12.07 -10.77
C ILE A 103 15.88 10.82 -11.18
N ASP A 104 16.78 10.31 -10.29
CA ASP A 104 17.57 9.09 -10.52
C ASP A 104 16.67 7.85 -10.37
N PHE A 105 15.90 7.56 -11.42
CA PHE A 105 15.01 6.40 -11.46
C PHE A 105 15.74 5.16 -11.98
N ARG A 106 15.68 4.06 -11.21
CA ARG A 106 16.29 2.77 -11.59
C ARG A 106 15.31 1.62 -11.39
N PRO A 107 15.01 0.82 -12.43
CA PRO A 107 14.14 -0.35 -12.28
C PRO A 107 14.73 -1.35 -11.28
N ALA A 108 14.02 -1.62 -10.20
CA ALA A 108 14.31 -2.66 -9.21
C ALA A 108 13.09 -2.85 -8.32
N ASP A 109 12.87 -4.08 -7.87
CA ASP A 109 11.89 -4.37 -6.82
C ASP A 109 12.51 -4.19 -5.42
N GLY A 110 11.65 -4.05 -4.41
CA GLY A 110 12.09 -3.90 -3.02
C GLY A 110 12.59 -5.18 -2.35
N LYS A 111 12.62 -6.31 -3.06
CA LYS A 111 13.01 -7.64 -2.55
C LYS A 111 14.50 -7.93 -2.69
N GLY A 112 15.10 -7.42 -3.78
CA GLY A 112 16.45 -7.71 -4.19
C GLY A 112 17.45 -6.61 -3.84
N PRO A 113 18.70 -6.73 -4.37
CA PRO A 113 19.70 -5.69 -4.21
C PRO A 113 19.26 -4.37 -4.86
N LEU A 114 19.31 -3.30 -4.10
CA LEU A 114 19.02 -1.97 -4.62
C LEU A 114 20.19 -1.49 -5.51
N PRO A 115 19.90 -0.92 -6.70
CA PRO A 115 20.90 -0.53 -7.69
C PRO A 115 21.64 0.78 -7.33
N PHE A 116 21.93 0.98 -6.04
CA PHE A 116 22.60 2.16 -5.50
C PHE A 116 23.79 1.78 -4.62
N PRO A 117 24.83 2.63 -4.55
CA PRO A 117 25.94 2.45 -3.63
C PRO A 117 25.51 2.44 -2.16
N SER A 118 26.36 1.88 -1.30
CA SER A 118 26.21 1.98 0.15
C SER A 118 26.30 3.44 0.61
N GLU A 119 25.58 3.77 1.70
CA GLU A 119 25.66 5.05 2.40
C GLU A 119 25.42 6.28 1.52
N GLN A 120 24.46 6.16 0.60
CA GLN A 120 24.15 7.22 -0.35
C GLN A 120 23.01 8.14 0.12
N PHE A 121 22.04 7.62 0.88
CA PHE A 121 20.79 8.32 1.17
C PHE A 121 20.69 8.77 2.64
N ASP A 122 20.11 9.94 2.83
CA ASP A 122 19.78 10.50 4.15
C ASP A 122 18.38 10.01 4.61
N LEU A 123 17.43 9.88 3.66
CA LEU A 123 16.13 9.29 3.86
C LEU A 123 15.87 8.19 2.84
N VAL A 124 15.30 7.09 3.30
CA VAL A 124 14.70 6.05 2.46
C VAL A 124 13.23 5.93 2.81
N LEU A 125 12.38 5.94 1.79
CA LEU A 125 10.93 5.86 1.87
C LEU A 125 10.45 4.56 1.24
N ASN A 126 9.38 3.99 1.75
CA ASN A 126 8.66 2.90 1.12
C ASN A 126 7.21 2.93 1.61
N ARG A 127 6.26 2.82 0.70
CA ARG A 127 4.86 2.78 1.04
C ARG A 127 4.16 1.62 0.36
N HIS A 128 3.69 0.65 1.15
CA HIS A 128 2.97 -0.54 0.70
C HIS A 128 3.79 -1.47 -0.23
N GLY A 129 5.12 -1.34 -0.21
CA GLY A 129 6.04 -2.17 -1.00
C GLY A 129 6.77 -3.21 -0.14
N ASP A 130 7.60 -3.99 -0.79
CA ASP A 130 8.43 -4.99 -0.13
C ASP A 130 9.53 -4.37 0.74
N LEU A 131 9.95 -5.09 1.78
CA LEU A 131 10.96 -4.61 2.74
C LEU A 131 12.16 -5.54 2.78
N ALA A 132 13.33 -5.05 2.33
CA ALA A 132 14.63 -5.69 2.45
C ALA A 132 15.51 -4.93 3.48
N PRO A 133 15.40 -5.20 4.80
CA PRO A 133 16.08 -4.40 5.83
C PRO A 133 17.59 -4.28 5.63
N ALA A 134 18.26 -5.34 5.15
CA ALA A 134 19.70 -5.34 4.90
C ALA A 134 20.10 -4.33 3.80
N GLU A 135 19.34 -4.27 2.69
CA GLU A 135 19.59 -3.34 1.61
C GLU A 135 19.27 -1.90 1.98
N ILE A 136 18.15 -1.69 2.70
CA ILE A 136 17.77 -0.38 3.25
C ILE A 136 18.87 0.12 4.19
N PHE A 137 19.41 -0.76 5.06
CA PHE A 137 20.53 -0.42 5.95
C PHE A 137 21.80 -0.08 5.17
N ARG A 138 22.09 -0.84 4.11
CA ARG A 138 23.28 -0.64 3.27
C ARG A 138 23.27 0.71 2.58
N VAL A 139 22.16 1.10 1.97
CA VAL A 139 22.06 2.34 1.17
C VAL A 139 21.91 3.60 2.02
N LEU A 140 21.45 3.48 3.27
CA LEU A 140 21.37 4.60 4.21
C LEU A 140 22.74 5.00 4.72
N LYS A 141 22.97 6.30 4.81
CA LYS A 141 24.11 6.88 5.54
C LYS A 141 23.99 6.60 7.05
N PRO A 142 25.10 6.57 7.81
CA PRO A 142 25.02 6.62 9.28
C PRO A 142 24.22 7.85 9.75
N GLY A 143 23.20 7.65 10.61
CA GLY A 143 22.23 8.67 11.02
C GLY A 143 21.09 8.88 10.02
N GLY A 144 21.08 8.17 8.89
CA GLY A 144 19.99 8.20 7.93
C GLY A 144 18.77 7.45 8.43
N ARG A 145 17.58 7.85 7.96
CA ARG A 145 16.30 7.34 8.46
C ARG A 145 15.50 6.65 7.38
N PHE A 146 14.79 5.62 7.79
CA PHE A 146 13.82 4.89 6.98
C PHE A 146 12.41 5.17 7.47
N PHE A 147 11.52 5.48 6.55
CA PHE A 147 10.09 5.69 6.80
C PHE A 147 9.28 4.70 5.98
N THR A 148 8.40 3.95 6.63
CA THR A 148 7.47 3.11 5.90
C THR A 148 6.07 3.10 6.51
N GLN A 149 5.06 3.09 5.65
CA GLN A 149 3.69 2.73 5.96
C GLN A 149 3.34 1.46 5.20
N GLN A 150 2.78 0.47 5.89
CA GLN A 150 2.50 -0.84 5.31
C GLN A 150 1.05 -1.27 5.50
N VAL A 151 0.61 -2.13 4.59
CA VAL A 151 -0.59 -2.95 4.77
C VAL A 151 -0.21 -4.12 5.66
N GLY A 152 -0.97 -4.34 6.73
CA GLY A 152 -0.74 -5.47 7.65
C GLY A 152 -1.42 -6.75 7.20
N ALA A 153 -1.04 -7.86 7.83
CA ALA A 153 -1.46 -9.22 7.45
C ALA A 153 -2.98 -9.46 7.51
N GLU A 154 -3.70 -8.73 8.36
CA GLU A 154 -5.15 -8.91 8.58
C GLU A 154 -6.00 -7.89 7.81
N ASN A 155 -5.46 -7.32 6.73
CA ASN A 155 -6.19 -6.37 5.90
C ASN A 155 -7.42 -7.01 5.24
N ASP A 156 -8.55 -6.30 5.23
CA ASP A 156 -9.81 -6.65 4.53
C ASP A 156 -10.43 -8.02 4.89
N ARG A 157 -10.07 -8.62 6.03
CA ARG A 157 -10.47 -9.99 6.36
C ARG A 157 -11.97 -10.21 6.43
N GLU A 158 -12.72 -9.25 6.94
CA GLU A 158 -14.19 -9.34 7.01
C GLU A 158 -14.81 -9.37 5.61
N LEU A 159 -14.30 -8.56 4.68
CA LEU A 159 -14.76 -8.53 3.29
C LEU A 159 -14.35 -9.80 2.53
N VAL A 160 -13.14 -10.31 2.79
CA VAL A 160 -12.69 -11.60 2.25
C VAL A 160 -13.60 -12.72 2.74
N GLN A 161 -13.92 -12.79 4.04
CA GLN A 161 -14.81 -13.81 4.59
C GLN A 161 -16.26 -13.66 4.09
N LEU A 162 -16.71 -12.46 3.80
CA LEU A 162 -18.02 -12.21 3.19
C LEU A 162 -18.12 -12.87 1.81
N LEU A 163 -17.10 -12.68 0.96
CA LEU A 163 -17.12 -13.15 -0.43
C LEU A 163 -16.52 -14.56 -0.59
N LEU A 164 -15.55 -14.92 0.21
CA LEU A 164 -14.75 -16.16 0.15
C LEU A 164 -14.66 -16.81 1.54
N PRO A 165 -15.76 -17.33 2.11
CA PRO A 165 -15.79 -17.79 3.52
C PRO A 165 -14.82 -18.94 3.83
N GLY A 166 -14.32 -19.65 2.82
CA GLY A 166 -13.32 -20.71 2.98
C GLY A 166 -11.87 -20.21 2.95
N GLN A 167 -11.63 -18.93 2.62
CA GLN A 167 -10.29 -18.35 2.51
C GLN A 167 -9.78 -17.92 3.89
N THR A 168 -9.07 -18.80 4.58
CA THR A 168 -8.50 -18.55 5.91
C THR A 168 -7.04 -18.12 5.87
N ALA A 169 -6.29 -18.50 4.82
CA ALA A 169 -4.89 -18.13 4.66
C ALA A 169 -4.72 -16.61 4.50
N LEU A 170 -3.70 -16.07 5.15
CA LEU A 170 -3.28 -14.68 4.98
C LEU A 170 -2.31 -14.59 3.80
N PRO A 171 -2.46 -13.62 2.88
CA PRO A 171 -1.53 -13.49 1.74
C PRO A 171 -0.10 -13.14 2.20
N PHE A 172 0.02 -12.36 3.28
CA PHE A 172 1.29 -11.90 3.84
C PHE A 172 1.34 -12.14 5.36
N PRO A 173 1.49 -13.40 5.83
CA PRO A 173 1.30 -13.77 7.25
C PRO A 173 2.34 -13.17 8.20
N GLU A 174 3.47 -12.66 7.67
CA GLU A 174 4.53 -12.04 8.47
C GLU A 174 4.43 -10.50 8.54
N GLN A 175 3.44 -9.89 7.84
CA GLN A 175 3.28 -8.43 7.78
C GLN A 175 2.57 -7.84 9.00
N TYR A 176 3.27 -7.88 10.14
CA TYR A 176 2.88 -7.21 11.39
C TYR A 176 3.98 -6.25 11.84
N LEU A 177 3.60 -5.16 12.49
CA LEU A 177 4.56 -4.19 13.04
C LEU A 177 5.61 -4.85 13.95
N ALA A 178 5.18 -5.76 14.85
CA ALA A 178 6.08 -6.45 15.76
C ALA A 178 7.17 -7.25 15.03
N ARG A 179 6.79 -8.00 13.99
CA ARG A 179 7.72 -8.75 13.14
C ARG A 179 8.66 -7.83 12.36
N THR A 180 8.10 -6.76 11.80
CA THR A 180 8.89 -5.77 11.06
C THR A 180 9.91 -5.08 11.97
N LYS A 181 9.52 -4.64 13.17
CA LYS A 181 10.45 -4.11 14.18
C LYS A 181 11.59 -5.08 14.49
N GLN A 182 11.27 -6.35 14.72
CA GLN A 182 12.27 -7.40 15.01
C GLN A 182 13.27 -7.53 13.87
N ARG A 183 12.79 -7.60 12.61
CA ARG A 183 13.64 -7.71 11.42
C ARG A 183 14.58 -6.50 11.28
N PHE A 184 14.07 -5.29 11.45
CA PHE A 184 14.87 -4.06 11.37
C PHE A 184 15.87 -3.96 12.53
N ALA A 185 15.47 -4.24 13.77
CA ALA A 185 16.36 -4.26 14.92
C ALA A 185 17.50 -5.28 14.76
N ALA A 186 17.21 -6.46 14.20
CA ALA A 186 18.22 -7.49 13.91
C ALA A 186 19.27 -7.04 12.88
N GLN A 187 18.93 -6.08 12.00
CA GLN A 187 19.88 -5.45 11.07
C GLN A 187 20.67 -4.29 11.69
N GLY A 188 20.42 -3.94 12.95
CA GLY A 188 21.12 -2.87 13.64
C GLY A 188 20.43 -1.51 13.59
N PHE A 189 19.19 -1.42 13.13
CA PHE A 189 18.41 -0.19 13.20
C PHE A 189 17.97 0.13 14.63
N THR A 190 17.95 1.40 14.96
CA THR A 190 17.20 1.93 16.11
C THR A 190 15.78 2.26 15.67
N ILE A 191 14.78 1.67 16.33
CA ILE A 191 13.37 1.95 16.05
C ILE A 191 12.99 3.25 16.75
N LEU A 192 12.64 4.27 15.98
CA LEU A 192 12.24 5.58 16.51
C LEU A 192 10.75 5.67 16.78
N ARG A 193 9.93 5.07 15.90
CA ARG A 193 8.47 5.08 16.02
C ARG A 193 7.90 3.82 15.41
N GLY A 194 6.81 3.33 15.97
CA GLY A 194 6.04 2.22 15.41
C GLY A 194 4.63 2.24 15.95
N GLU A 195 3.67 2.36 15.05
CA GLU A 195 2.24 2.39 15.35
C GLU A 195 1.51 1.43 14.41
N GLU A 196 0.50 0.75 14.94
CA GLU A 196 -0.30 -0.22 14.21
C GLU A 196 -1.77 -0.02 14.56
N VAL A 197 -2.62 0.00 13.54
CA VAL A 197 -4.05 0.28 13.72
C VAL A 197 -4.89 -0.55 12.76
N PHE A 198 -6.13 -0.79 13.21
CA PHE A 198 -7.23 -1.25 12.40
C PHE A 198 -8.23 -0.10 12.26
N ARG A 199 -8.65 0.19 11.03
CA ARG A 199 -9.63 1.25 10.74
C ARG A 199 -10.67 0.73 9.76
N PRO A 200 -11.89 1.25 9.81
CA PRO A 200 -12.95 0.79 8.93
C PRO A 200 -12.63 1.09 7.46
N ILE A 201 -12.96 0.12 6.60
CA ILE A 201 -13.19 0.30 5.18
C ILE A 201 -14.67 0.03 4.92
N ARG A 202 -15.33 0.89 4.16
CA ARG A 202 -16.77 0.84 3.94
C ARG A 202 -17.10 0.90 2.47
N PHE A 203 -17.98 0.01 2.02
CA PHE A 203 -18.52 0.00 0.67
C PHE A 203 -20.00 0.33 0.70
N TYR A 204 -20.42 1.23 -0.16
CA TYR A 204 -21.80 1.73 -0.28
C TYR A 204 -22.51 1.15 -1.49
N ASP A 205 -21.84 0.31 -2.28
CA ASP A 205 -22.44 -0.59 -3.26
C ASP A 205 -21.56 -1.83 -3.50
N VAL A 206 -22.20 -2.94 -3.89
CA VAL A 206 -21.52 -4.22 -4.12
C VAL A 206 -20.66 -4.17 -5.38
N GLY A 207 -21.00 -3.36 -6.38
CA GLY A 207 -20.21 -3.23 -7.60
C GLY A 207 -18.83 -2.64 -7.31
N ALA A 208 -18.74 -1.65 -6.41
CA ALA A 208 -17.45 -1.12 -5.95
C ALA A 208 -16.60 -2.19 -5.25
N LEU A 209 -17.24 -3.05 -4.41
CA LEU A 209 -16.53 -4.16 -3.77
C LEU A 209 -16.06 -5.21 -4.80
N VAL A 210 -16.86 -5.51 -5.83
CA VAL A 210 -16.46 -6.39 -6.95
C VAL A 210 -15.22 -5.84 -7.65
N TRP A 211 -15.24 -4.57 -8.04
CA TRP A 211 -14.10 -3.91 -8.68
C TRP A 211 -12.86 -3.96 -7.78
N PHE A 212 -13.02 -3.60 -6.51
CA PHE A 212 -11.95 -3.61 -5.51
C PHE A 212 -11.34 -5.01 -5.34
N ALA A 213 -12.16 -6.05 -5.17
CA ALA A 213 -11.70 -7.44 -5.02
C ALA A 213 -10.93 -7.95 -6.24
N ARG A 214 -11.24 -7.45 -7.45
CA ARG A 214 -10.49 -7.79 -8.67
C ARG A 214 -9.14 -7.07 -8.75
N ILE A 215 -9.06 -5.83 -8.28
CA ILE A 215 -7.81 -5.06 -8.26
C ILE A 215 -6.82 -5.66 -7.25
N ILE A 216 -7.26 -5.94 -6.02
CA ILE A 216 -6.39 -6.49 -4.97
C ILE A 216 -6.54 -8.02 -4.89
N SER A 217 -6.35 -8.69 -6.01
CA SER A 217 -6.60 -10.13 -6.18
C SER A 217 -5.78 -11.04 -5.24
N TRP A 218 -4.69 -10.55 -4.67
CA TRP A 218 -3.91 -11.27 -3.65
C TRP A 218 -4.65 -11.37 -2.31
N GLU A 219 -5.51 -10.41 -1.96
CA GLU A 219 -6.40 -10.50 -0.79
C GLU A 219 -7.63 -11.38 -1.08
N PHE A 220 -8.11 -11.37 -2.33
CA PHE A 220 -9.30 -12.10 -2.79
C PHE A 220 -8.94 -13.19 -3.82
N PRO A 221 -8.12 -14.19 -3.45
CA PRO A 221 -7.65 -15.20 -4.40
C PRO A 221 -8.80 -16.02 -4.97
N GLY A 222 -8.84 -16.13 -6.30
CA GLY A 222 -9.87 -16.89 -7.01
C GLY A 222 -11.23 -16.21 -7.05
N PHE A 223 -11.38 -14.97 -6.59
CA PHE A 223 -12.63 -14.24 -6.71
C PHE A 223 -12.99 -14.02 -8.17
N SER A 224 -14.24 -14.28 -8.48
CA SER A 224 -14.94 -13.83 -9.69
C SER A 224 -16.43 -13.69 -9.41
N VAL A 225 -17.12 -12.87 -10.20
CA VAL A 225 -18.58 -12.71 -10.07
C VAL A 225 -19.29 -14.04 -10.26
N GLU A 226 -18.83 -14.86 -11.21
CA GLU A 226 -19.43 -16.18 -11.45
C GLU A 226 -19.24 -17.12 -10.25
N ALA A 227 -18.04 -17.23 -9.72
CA ALA A 227 -17.73 -18.14 -8.60
C ALA A 227 -18.37 -17.70 -7.27
N CYS A 228 -18.56 -16.40 -7.09
CA CYS A 228 -19.03 -15.81 -5.82
C CYS A 228 -20.44 -15.23 -5.90
N PHE A 229 -21.21 -15.57 -6.93
CA PHE A 229 -22.48 -14.91 -7.20
C PHE A 229 -23.47 -14.96 -6.02
N ASP A 230 -23.66 -16.13 -5.41
CA ASP A 230 -24.54 -16.28 -4.25
C ASP A 230 -24.06 -15.44 -3.04
N ARG A 231 -22.75 -15.30 -2.89
CA ARG A 231 -22.15 -14.48 -1.84
C ARG A 231 -22.33 -12.99 -2.11
N LEU A 232 -22.28 -12.58 -3.37
CA LEU A 232 -22.56 -11.20 -3.78
C LEU A 232 -24.04 -10.84 -3.57
N LEU A 233 -24.97 -11.77 -3.80
CA LEU A 233 -26.40 -11.58 -3.47
C LEU A 233 -26.61 -11.40 -1.95
N LEU A 234 -25.91 -12.19 -1.13
CA LEU A 234 -25.95 -12.02 0.34
C LEU A 234 -25.34 -10.66 0.76
N ALA A 235 -24.24 -10.25 0.14
CA ALA A 235 -23.67 -8.94 0.37
C ALA A 235 -24.64 -7.81 0.00
N GLN A 236 -25.37 -7.95 -1.12
CA GLN A 236 -26.40 -6.99 -1.53
C GLN A 236 -27.54 -6.91 -0.50
N GLN A 237 -28.04 -8.05 -0.02
CA GLN A 237 -29.05 -8.07 1.04
C GLN A 237 -28.56 -7.42 2.33
N GLN A 238 -27.32 -7.68 2.73
CA GLN A 238 -26.69 -7.03 3.90
C GLN A 238 -26.60 -5.52 3.69
N LEU A 239 -26.15 -5.08 2.50
CA LEU A 239 -26.06 -3.66 2.15
C LEU A 239 -27.45 -2.97 2.21
N GLU A 240 -28.50 -3.61 1.68
CA GLU A 240 -29.87 -3.07 1.74
C GLU A 240 -30.40 -2.96 3.16
N ALA A 241 -30.05 -3.90 4.03
CA ALA A 241 -30.48 -3.91 5.43
C ALA A 241 -29.70 -2.89 6.29
N MET A 242 -28.39 -2.74 6.06
CA MET A 242 -27.48 -1.98 6.93
C MET A 242 -27.02 -0.65 6.33
N GLY A 243 -27.20 -0.44 5.03
CA GLY A 243 -26.74 0.75 4.31
C GLY A 243 -25.25 0.76 3.98
N VAL A 244 -24.49 -0.22 4.46
CA VAL A 244 -23.04 -0.29 4.28
C VAL A 244 -22.53 -1.73 4.42
N LEU A 245 -21.48 -2.07 3.67
CA LEU A 245 -20.64 -3.24 3.92
C LEU A 245 -19.36 -2.74 4.58
N GLU A 246 -19.06 -3.22 5.78
CA GLU A 246 -17.89 -2.78 6.54
C GLU A 246 -16.90 -3.92 6.73
N GLY A 247 -15.62 -3.61 6.54
CA GLY A 247 -14.46 -4.40 6.93
C GLY A 247 -13.47 -3.52 7.66
N ARG A 248 -12.26 -4.04 7.87
CA ARG A 248 -11.16 -3.30 8.49
C ARG A 248 -9.92 -3.37 7.63
N ILE A 249 -9.33 -2.21 7.37
CA ILE A 249 -7.95 -2.13 6.90
C ILE A 249 -7.02 -2.33 8.09
N HIS A 250 -5.89 -3.00 7.84
CA HIS A 250 -4.79 -3.13 8.77
C HIS A 250 -3.62 -2.30 8.24
N ARG A 251 -3.19 -1.30 8.99
CA ARG A 251 -2.07 -0.41 8.62
C ARG A 251 -1.08 -0.29 9.75
N PHE A 252 0.22 -0.21 9.41
CA PHE A 252 1.23 0.16 10.37
C PHE A 252 2.25 1.13 9.79
N LEU A 253 2.80 1.94 10.69
CA LEU A 253 3.89 2.88 10.47
C LEU A 253 5.14 2.37 11.18
N LEU A 254 6.30 2.45 10.52
CA LEU A 254 7.60 2.27 11.14
C LEU A 254 8.53 3.40 10.70
N ILE A 255 9.21 4.02 11.69
CA ILE A 255 10.34 4.91 11.46
C ILE A 255 11.55 4.32 12.18
N ALA A 256 12.64 4.11 11.44
CA ALA A 256 13.85 3.52 11.95
C ALA A 256 15.08 4.36 11.51
N GLU A 257 16.14 4.34 12.30
CA GLU A 257 17.39 5.07 12.04
C GLU A 257 18.58 4.10 11.99
N LYS A 258 19.45 4.27 10.98
CA LYS A 258 20.77 3.64 10.98
C LYS A 258 21.64 4.40 11.97
N PRO A 259 22.15 3.78 13.06
CA PRO A 259 22.96 4.46 14.06
C PRO A 259 24.20 5.12 13.46
N ARG A 260 24.63 6.24 14.01
CA ARG A 260 25.95 6.84 13.68
C ARG A 260 27.06 5.94 14.19
N ALA A 261 28.15 5.83 13.45
CA ALA A 261 29.33 5.11 13.91
C ALA A 261 29.83 5.78 15.22
N GLY A 262 29.84 5.03 16.32
CA GLY A 262 30.30 5.54 17.63
C GLY A 262 29.25 5.49 18.77
N HIS A 263 27.99 5.22 18.49
CA HIS A 263 26.95 4.99 19.53
C HIS A 263 26.62 3.50 19.66
N ARG A 264 27.60 2.67 20.00
CA ARG A 264 27.28 1.40 20.66
C ARG A 264 26.95 1.77 22.10
N GLY A 265 25.65 1.80 22.44
CA GLY A 265 25.21 1.96 23.81
C GLY A 265 25.93 0.98 24.72
N ILE A 266 26.47 1.51 25.78
CA ILE A 266 27.08 0.78 26.91
C ILE A 266 25.97 0.03 27.64
#